data_f1655f7a26e5fdb03a5bacc796cdce13
#
_entry.id   f1655f7a26e5fdb03a5bacc796cdce13
#
_cell.length_a   1.000
_cell.length_b   1.000
_cell.length_c   1.000
_cell.angle_alpha   90.00
_cell.angle_beta   90.00
_cell.angle_gamma   90.00
#
_symmetry.space_group_name_H-M   'P 1'
#
loop_
_entity.id
_entity.type
_entity.pdbx_description
1 polymer ?
#
loop_
_entity_poly.entity_id
_entity_poly.type
_entity_poly.pdbx_seq_one_letter_code
_entity_poly.pdbx_strand_id
1 'polypeptide(L)'
;MSKIIKIGTSGYSYSWNKGKPSPFQWYVNQGFNSVEINASYYRFPMESWIDTWLSISPDYFIFSIKVNRYITDYTRLKGERALQLWDKFSKTLYRIQDKIDFWLFKMPPSFKYTSENLGTVREFFNKIKLSNNEAVIEFRDPSWGKL
;
A
#
# COMPACT_ATOMS: atom_id res chain seq x y z
N MET A 1 7.13 11.57 -23.75
CA MET A 1 6.73 11.90 -22.36
C MET A 1 7.95 11.95 -21.46
N SER A 2 8.14 13.01 -20.72
CA SER A 2 9.16 13.04 -19.68
C SER A 2 8.79 12.06 -18.56
N LYS A 3 9.74 11.23 -18.15
CA LYS A 3 9.56 10.36 -16.99
C LYS A 3 9.52 11.21 -15.74
N ILE A 4 8.44 11.14 -14.98
CA ILE A 4 8.35 11.79 -13.66
C ILE A 4 9.04 10.89 -12.64
N ILE A 5 10.07 11.43 -12.00
CA ILE A 5 10.74 10.72 -10.90
C ILE A 5 9.94 10.91 -9.63
N LYS A 6 9.59 9.80 -8.99
CA LYS A 6 8.92 9.78 -7.69
C LYS A 6 9.95 9.61 -6.58
N ILE A 7 9.97 10.54 -5.64
CA ILE A 7 10.88 10.52 -4.50
C ILE A 7 10.05 10.62 -3.22
N GLY A 8 10.20 9.64 -2.36
CA GLY A 8 9.49 9.56 -1.10
C GLY A 8 10.13 8.59 -0.14
N THR A 9 9.52 8.41 1.00
CA THR A 9 9.95 7.50 2.05
C THR A 9 8.85 6.52 2.43
N SER A 10 9.24 5.45 3.11
CA SER A 10 8.34 4.49 3.73
C SER A 10 7.80 5.08 5.04
N GLY A 11 6.66 5.75 4.96
CA GLY A 11 6.11 6.57 6.05
C GLY A 11 6.76 7.94 6.16
N TYR A 12 6.24 8.77 7.07
CA TYR A 12 6.74 10.12 7.31
C TYR A 12 6.94 10.47 8.79
N SER A 13 6.73 9.52 9.70
CA SER A 13 6.86 9.73 11.16
C SER A 13 8.25 9.35 11.68
N TYR A 14 9.28 9.92 11.09
CA TYR A 14 10.67 9.72 11.49
C TYR A 14 11.14 10.79 12.46
N SER A 15 12.23 10.53 13.18
CA SER A 15 12.85 11.47 14.13
C SER A 15 13.30 12.79 13.49
N TRP A 16 13.62 12.80 12.20
CA TRP A 16 13.98 14.02 11.46
C TRP A 16 12.76 14.88 11.08
N ASN A 17 11.54 14.33 11.16
CA ASN A 17 10.31 15.09 10.89
C ASN A 17 9.98 15.97 12.10
N LYS A 18 10.01 17.29 11.89
CA LYS A 18 9.75 18.26 12.96
C LYS A 18 8.27 18.36 13.39
N GLY A 19 7.37 17.74 12.65
CA GLY A 19 5.96 17.62 12.98
C GLY A 19 5.12 18.91 12.97
N LYS A 20 5.65 20.00 12.41
CA LYS A 20 4.96 21.30 12.40
C LYS A 20 4.77 21.80 10.95
N PRO A 21 3.58 22.31 10.63
CA PRO A 21 2.33 22.41 11.42
C PRO A 21 1.71 21.05 11.78
N SER A 22 1.97 20.02 10.98
CA SER A 22 1.66 18.61 11.26
C SER A 22 2.74 17.73 10.64
N PRO A 23 2.88 16.44 11.03
CA PRO A 23 3.89 15.55 10.44
C PRO A 23 3.78 15.43 8.93
N PHE A 24 2.58 15.27 8.40
CA PHE A 24 2.39 15.13 6.95
C PHE A 24 2.63 16.44 6.20
N GLN A 25 2.17 17.58 6.71
CA GLN A 25 2.44 18.88 6.10
C GLN A 25 3.95 19.18 6.07
N TRP A 26 4.64 18.88 7.17
CA TRP A 26 6.10 19.05 7.20
C TRP A 26 6.79 18.22 6.13
N TYR A 27 6.37 16.95 5.99
CA TYR A 27 6.90 16.04 5.00
C TYR A 27 6.72 16.57 3.56
N VAL A 28 5.51 17.00 3.23
CA VAL A 28 5.20 17.59 1.91
C VAL A 28 6.03 18.83 1.65
N ASN A 29 6.23 19.68 2.66
CA ASN A 29 7.03 20.91 2.55
C ASN A 29 8.51 20.66 2.29
N GLN A 30 9.03 19.45 2.51
CA GLN A 30 10.41 19.09 2.16
C GLN A 30 10.63 18.84 0.66
N GLY A 31 9.59 18.85 -0.14
CA GLY A 31 9.67 18.65 -1.58
C GLY A 31 9.52 17.20 -2.04
N PHE A 32 9.18 16.27 -1.15
CA PHE A 32 8.79 14.92 -1.55
C PHE A 32 7.52 14.94 -2.39
N ASN A 33 7.44 14.10 -3.40
CA ASN A 33 6.27 13.99 -4.27
C ASN A 33 5.54 12.64 -4.14
N SER A 34 5.98 11.81 -3.21
CA SER A 34 5.36 10.52 -2.93
C SER A 34 5.61 10.07 -1.50
N VAL A 35 4.80 9.17 -1.02
CA VAL A 35 4.99 8.48 0.26
C VAL A 35 4.37 7.09 0.21
N GLU A 36 5.02 6.12 0.86
CA GLU A 36 4.43 4.82 1.16
C GLU A 36 3.73 4.88 2.51
N ILE A 37 2.44 4.61 2.54
CA ILE A 37 1.66 4.59 3.78
C ILE A 37 1.83 3.23 4.45
N ASN A 38 2.48 3.20 5.61
CA ASN A 38 2.69 1.99 6.40
C ASN A 38 1.63 1.77 7.49
N ALA A 39 1.01 2.83 7.98
CA ALA A 39 -0.02 2.73 9.01
C ALA A 39 -1.18 1.82 8.60
N SER A 40 -1.49 1.79 7.30
CA SER A 40 -2.52 0.94 6.70
C SER A 40 -2.27 -0.57 6.86
N TYR A 41 -1.01 -0.98 7.05
CA TYR A 41 -0.67 -2.36 7.33
C TYR A 41 -1.20 -2.83 8.69
N TYR A 42 -1.18 -1.95 9.68
CA TYR A 42 -1.60 -2.27 11.06
C TYR A 42 -3.07 -2.04 11.31
N ARG A 43 -3.68 -1.07 10.62
CA ARG A 43 -5.04 -0.61 10.83
C ARG A 43 -5.67 -0.19 9.50
N PHE A 44 -6.95 -0.48 9.32
CA PHE A 44 -7.67 0.05 8.16
C PHE A 44 -7.70 1.58 8.22
N PRO A 45 -7.44 2.27 7.10
CA PRO A 45 -7.48 3.72 7.05
C PRO A 45 -8.81 4.29 7.55
N MET A 46 -8.71 5.39 8.29
CA MET A 46 -9.87 6.12 8.79
C MET A 46 -10.15 7.35 7.91
N GLU A 47 -11.40 7.81 7.88
CA GLU A 47 -11.79 8.99 7.12
C GLU A 47 -10.95 10.23 7.47
N SER A 48 -10.59 10.40 8.75
CA SER A 48 -9.73 11.51 9.18
C SER A 48 -8.34 11.50 8.56
N TRP A 49 -7.80 10.31 8.23
CA TRP A 49 -6.53 10.21 7.50
C TRP A 49 -6.70 10.67 6.07
N ILE A 50 -7.77 10.22 5.43
CA ILE A 50 -8.09 10.58 4.05
C ILE A 50 -8.30 12.09 3.93
N ASP A 51 -9.05 12.70 4.85
CA ASP A 51 -9.28 14.14 4.90
C ASP A 51 -7.95 14.91 5.00
N THR A 52 -7.06 14.47 5.88
CA THR A 52 -5.74 15.07 6.05
C THR A 52 -4.90 14.97 4.77
N TRP A 53 -4.85 13.78 4.16
CA TRP A 53 -4.06 13.57 2.95
C TRP A 53 -4.60 14.37 1.76
N LEU A 54 -5.92 14.42 1.58
CA LEU A 54 -6.54 15.20 0.50
C LEU A 54 -6.37 16.70 0.69
N SER A 55 -6.47 17.21 1.92
CA SER A 55 -6.35 18.63 2.18
C SER A 55 -4.93 19.17 2.06
N ILE A 56 -3.92 18.35 2.32
CA ILE A 56 -2.52 18.75 2.38
C ILE A 56 -1.74 18.41 1.11
N SER A 57 -2.01 17.24 0.50
CA SER A 57 -1.21 16.79 -0.64
C SER A 57 -1.44 17.65 -1.89
N PRO A 58 -0.37 18.11 -2.56
CA PRO A 58 -0.49 18.75 -3.86
C PRO A 58 -1.05 17.79 -4.91
N ASP A 59 -1.57 18.33 -6.02
CA ASP A 59 -2.18 17.52 -7.09
C ASP A 59 -1.23 16.47 -7.67
N TYR A 60 0.06 16.78 -7.75
CA TYR A 60 1.09 15.87 -8.26
C TYR A 60 1.52 14.79 -7.26
N PHE A 61 1.13 14.91 -5.99
CA PHE A 61 1.56 14.00 -4.93
C PHE A 61 0.85 12.66 -5.03
N ILE A 62 1.60 11.56 -4.91
CA ILE A 62 1.06 10.21 -5.00
C ILE A 62 1.36 9.40 -3.74
N PHE A 63 0.52 8.40 -3.54
CA PHE A 63 0.61 7.46 -2.42
C PHE A 63 0.85 6.05 -2.93
N SER A 64 1.72 5.30 -2.24
CA SER A 64 1.76 3.85 -2.31
C SER A 64 1.18 3.32 -1.01
N ILE A 65 0.30 2.34 -1.09
CA ILE A 65 -0.43 1.86 0.08
C ILE A 65 0.04 0.45 0.44
N LYS A 66 0.61 0.30 1.63
CA LYS A 66 0.92 -1.01 2.16
C LYS A 66 -0.36 -1.71 2.61
N VAL A 67 -0.64 -2.84 1.99
CA VAL A 67 -1.87 -3.58 2.22
C VAL A 67 -1.91 -4.16 3.64
N ASN A 68 -3.09 -4.17 4.23
CA ASN A 68 -3.31 -4.57 5.62
C ASN A 68 -2.88 -6.02 5.88
N ARG A 69 -2.24 -6.26 7.03
CA ARG A 69 -1.71 -7.57 7.44
C ARG A 69 -2.76 -8.67 7.56
N TYR A 70 -4.03 -8.34 7.77
CA TYR A 70 -5.09 -9.35 7.77
C TYR A 70 -5.23 -10.01 6.39
N ILE A 71 -4.90 -9.29 5.32
CA ILE A 71 -4.93 -9.82 3.95
C ILE A 71 -3.64 -10.59 3.64
N THR A 72 -2.47 -10.03 3.98
CA THR A 72 -1.16 -10.59 3.59
C THR A 72 -0.64 -11.64 4.56
N ASP A 73 -0.68 -11.36 5.86
CA ASP A 73 -0.04 -12.21 6.88
C ASP A 73 -1.00 -13.27 7.43
N TYR A 74 -2.26 -12.89 7.69
CA TYR A 74 -3.24 -13.80 8.30
C TYR A 74 -3.93 -14.68 7.28
N THR A 75 -4.59 -14.11 6.26
CA THR A 75 -5.25 -14.92 5.22
C THR A 75 -4.29 -15.41 4.14
N ARG A 76 -3.13 -14.78 4.00
CA ARG A 76 -2.13 -15.10 2.98
C ARG A 76 -2.71 -15.13 1.57
N LEU A 77 -3.59 -14.17 1.29
CA LEU A 77 -4.32 -14.02 0.02
C LEU A 77 -5.28 -15.18 -0.28
N LYS A 78 -5.52 -16.09 0.66
CA LYS A 78 -6.25 -17.32 0.41
C LYS A 78 -7.75 -17.19 0.71
N GLY A 79 -8.55 -17.60 -0.26
CA GLY A 79 -9.98 -17.85 -0.10
C GLY A 79 -10.86 -16.62 -0.03
N GLU A 80 -12.15 -16.85 0.24
CA GLU A 80 -13.19 -15.82 0.26
C GLU A 80 -12.93 -14.74 1.31
N ARG A 81 -12.37 -15.11 2.46
CA ARG A 81 -12.05 -14.15 3.52
C ARG A 81 -11.04 -13.09 3.08
N ALA A 82 -10.02 -13.50 2.33
CA ALA A 82 -9.03 -12.57 1.78
C ALA A 82 -9.69 -11.58 0.82
N LEU A 83 -10.58 -12.04 -0.05
CA LEU A 83 -11.31 -11.21 -1.00
C LEU A 83 -12.25 -10.22 -0.31
N GLN A 84 -12.98 -10.64 0.72
CA GLN A 84 -13.85 -9.78 1.52
C GLN A 84 -13.05 -8.69 2.24
N LEU A 85 -11.90 -9.06 2.82
CA LEU A 85 -11.01 -8.11 3.50
C LEU A 85 -10.43 -7.10 2.51
N TRP A 86 -10.03 -7.55 1.33
CA TRP A 86 -9.57 -6.66 0.27
C TRP A 86 -10.64 -5.66 -0.15
N ASP A 87 -11.85 -6.12 -0.42
CA ASP A 87 -12.96 -5.26 -0.80
C ASP A 87 -13.22 -4.20 0.26
N LYS A 88 -13.29 -4.62 1.53
CA LYS A 88 -13.48 -3.70 2.65
C LYS A 88 -12.31 -2.71 2.82
N PHE A 89 -11.07 -3.19 2.70
CA PHE A 89 -9.88 -2.36 2.83
C PHE A 89 -9.76 -1.34 1.71
N SER A 90 -9.89 -1.77 0.46
CA SER A 90 -9.74 -0.88 -0.69
C SER A 90 -10.82 0.21 -0.73
N LYS A 91 -12.03 -0.09 -0.27
CA LYS A 91 -13.11 0.90 -0.15
C LYS A 91 -12.79 2.04 0.82
N THR A 92 -12.02 1.81 1.87
CA THR A 92 -11.62 2.90 2.78
C THR A 92 -10.78 3.97 2.09
N LEU A 93 -10.16 3.63 0.97
CA LEU A 93 -9.24 4.50 0.22
C LEU A 93 -9.85 5.01 -1.09
N TYR A 94 -11.15 4.76 -1.33
CA TYR A 94 -11.82 5.14 -2.57
C TYR A 94 -11.64 6.62 -2.91
N ARG A 95 -11.75 7.52 -1.92
CA ARG A 95 -11.66 8.96 -2.12
C ARG A 95 -10.30 9.46 -2.61
N ILE A 96 -9.23 8.69 -2.39
CA ILE A 96 -7.88 9.03 -2.86
C ILE A 96 -7.36 8.09 -3.94
N GLN A 97 -8.22 7.24 -4.49
CA GLN A 97 -7.80 6.20 -5.46
C GLN A 97 -7.02 6.75 -6.66
N ASP A 98 -7.36 7.96 -7.12
CA ASP A 98 -6.68 8.60 -8.24
C ASP A 98 -5.25 9.09 -7.90
N LYS A 99 -4.92 9.14 -6.61
CA LYS A 99 -3.60 9.48 -6.10
C LYS A 99 -2.80 8.25 -5.68
N ILE A 100 -3.37 7.06 -5.76
CA ILE A 100 -2.67 5.82 -5.43
C ILE A 100 -1.93 5.32 -6.67
N ASP A 101 -0.61 5.21 -6.57
CA ASP A 101 0.25 4.67 -7.63
C ASP A 101 0.21 3.15 -7.62
N PHE A 102 0.51 2.54 -6.48
CA PHE A 102 0.42 1.10 -6.33
C PHE A 102 0.03 0.65 -4.93
N TRP A 103 -0.43 -0.60 -4.85
CA TRP A 103 -0.72 -1.33 -3.62
C TRP A 103 0.42 -2.30 -3.34
N LEU A 104 1.06 -2.18 -2.19
CA LEU A 104 2.16 -3.07 -1.79
C LEU A 104 1.63 -4.22 -0.94
N PHE A 105 1.65 -5.41 -1.50
CA PHE A 105 1.35 -6.67 -0.81
C PHE A 105 2.65 -7.27 -0.29
N LYS A 106 3.02 -6.94 0.93
CA LYS A 106 4.20 -7.52 1.58
C LYS A 106 3.82 -8.83 2.25
N MET A 107 4.32 -9.94 1.72
CA MET A 107 4.04 -11.26 2.26
C MET A 107 4.93 -11.58 3.48
N PRO A 108 4.45 -12.40 4.43
CA PRO A 108 5.27 -12.78 5.59
C PRO A 108 6.44 -13.68 5.17
N PRO A 109 7.56 -13.68 5.95
CA PRO A 109 8.71 -14.55 5.65
C PRO A 109 8.38 -16.03 5.59
N SER A 110 7.34 -16.47 6.29
CA SER A 110 6.87 -17.86 6.28
C SER A 110 6.09 -18.27 5.02
N PHE A 111 5.78 -17.31 4.14
CA PHE A 111 5.08 -17.58 2.87
C PHE A 111 6.09 -18.02 1.81
N LYS A 112 6.37 -19.35 1.80
CA LYS A 112 7.34 -19.95 0.90
C LYS A 112 6.76 -20.22 -0.48
N TYR A 113 7.65 -20.32 -1.47
CA TYR A 113 7.25 -20.78 -2.80
C TYR A 113 6.81 -22.25 -2.74
N THR A 114 5.58 -22.49 -3.16
CA THR A 114 4.99 -23.78 -3.47
C THR A 114 4.06 -23.60 -4.65
N SER A 115 3.75 -24.66 -5.40
CA SER A 115 2.75 -24.62 -6.46
C SER A 115 1.39 -24.15 -5.94
N GLU A 116 1.02 -24.56 -4.72
CA GLU A 116 -0.21 -24.12 -4.07
C GLU A 116 -0.20 -22.62 -3.78
N ASN A 117 0.87 -22.10 -3.19
CA ASN A 117 0.98 -20.67 -2.88
C ASN A 117 1.02 -19.82 -4.15
N LEU A 118 1.71 -20.25 -5.19
CA LEU A 118 1.68 -19.57 -6.48
C LEU A 118 0.26 -19.54 -7.06
N GLY A 119 -0.46 -20.66 -6.99
CA GLY A 119 -1.86 -20.75 -7.40
C GLY A 119 -2.76 -19.79 -6.61
N THR A 120 -2.56 -19.70 -5.29
CA THR A 120 -3.29 -18.77 -4.42
C THR A 120 -3.04 -17.30 -4.84
N VAL A 121 -1.80 -16.92 -5.10
CA VAL A 121 -1.46 -15.57 -5.57
C VAL A 121 -2.17 -15.24 -6.89
N ARG A 122 -2.08 -16.16 -7.86
CA ARG A 122 -2.72 -15.98 -9.16
C ARG A 122 -4.24 -15.85 -9.04
N GLU A 123 -4.86 -16.71 -8.24
CA GLU A 123 -6.32 -16.70 -8.02
C GLU A 123 -6.75 -15.37 -7.38
N PHE A 124 -6.07 -14.92 -6.34
CA PHE A 124 -6.39 -13.66 -5.66
C PHE A 124 -6.33 -12.48 -6.62
N PHE A 125 -5.22 -12.30 -7.35
CA PHE A 125 -5.06 -11.18 -8.27
C PHE A 125 -5.96 -11.25 -9.50
N ASN A 126 -6.42 -12.43 -9.89
CA ASN A 126 -7.42 -12.58 -10.93
C ASN A 126 -8.83 -12.15 -10.48
N LYS A 127 -9.11 -12.24 -9.19
CA LYS A 127 -10.46 -11.95 -8.63
C LYS A 127 -10.62 -10.51 -8.14
N ILE A 128 -9.56 -9.85 -7.73
CA ILE A 128 -9.65 -8.48 -7.23
C ILE A 128 -9.69 -7.47 -8.38
N LYS A 129 -10.27 -6.28 -8.07
CA LYS A 129 -10.26 -5.14 -8.97
C LYS A 129 -9.29 -4.09 -8.43
N LEU A 130 -8.42 -3.58 -9.29
CA LEU A 130 -7.40 -2.58 -8.97
C LEU A 130 -7.68 -1.20 -9.58
N SER A 131 -8.81 -1.01 -10.28
CA SER A 131 -9.11 0.21 -11.04
C SER A 131 -7.93 0.58 -11.96
N ASN A 132 -7.36 1.78 -11.82
CA ASN A 132 -6.21 2.23 -12.60
C ASN A 132 -4.88 2.06 -11.83
N ASN A 133 -4.91 1.39 -10.67
CA ASN A 133 -3.73 1.20 -9.84
C ASN A 133 -3.02 -0.10 -10.19
N GLU A 134 -1.74 -0.17 -9.83
CA GLU A 134 -0.94 -1.38 -9.94
C GLU A 134 -0.79 -2.07 -8.58
N ALA A 135 -0.55 -3.37 -8.61
CA ALA A 135 -0.17 -4.14 -7.45
C ALA A 135 1.30 -4.54 -7.53
N VAL A 136 2.00 -4.38 -6.41
CA VAL A 136 3.36 -4.87 -6.22
C VAL A 136 3.33 -5.89 -5.10
N ILE A 137 3.88 -7.07 -5.32
CA ILE A 137 4.01 -8.09 -4.30
C ILE A 137 5.48 -8.23 -3.88
N GLU A 138 5.73 -8.15 -2.57
CA GLU A 138 7.05 -8.34 -1.99
C GLU A 138 7.09 -9.71 -1.30
N PHE A 139 7.88 -10.62 -1.87
CA PHE A 139 8.17 -11.93 -1.27
C PHE A 139 9.40 -11.82 -0.38
N ARG A 140 9.30 -12.34 0.84
CA ARG A 140 10.37 -12.26 1.85
C ARG A 140 11.16 -13.56 2.00
N ASP A 141 10.64 -14.67 1.50
CA ASP A 141 11.35 -15.96 1.53
C ASP A 141 12.18 -16.15 0.26
N PRO A 142 13.47 -16.56 0.39
CA PRO A 142 14.36 -16.75 -0.77
C PRO A 142 13.88 -17.78 -1.79
N SER A 143 12.98 -18.70 -1.41
CA SER A 143 12.45 -19.71 -2.33
C SER A 143 11.74 -19.11 -3.55
N TRP A 144 11.22 -17.89 -3.44
CA TRP A 144 10.58 -17.17 -4.56
C TRP A 144 11.58 -16.66 -5.61
N GLY A 145 12.83 -16.51 -5.25
CA GLY A 145 13.88 -16.08 -6.16
C GLY A 145 14.47 -17.17 -7.05
N LYS A 146 13.96 -18.39 -6.94
CA LYS A 146 14.42 -19.55 -7.73
C LYS A 146 13.51 -19.88 -8.91
N LEU A 147 12.65 -18.96 -9.29
CA LEU A 147 11.75 -19.08 -10.44
C LEU A 147 12.49 -18.89 -11.77
#